data_3c5f9776ab61ba05be23e3f290d61bef
#
_entry.id   3c5f9776ab61ba05be23e3f290d61bef
#
_cell.length_a   1.000
_cell.length_b   1.000
_cell.length_c   1.000
_cell.angle_alpha   90.00
_cell.angle_beta   90.00
_cell.angle_gamma   90.00
#
_symmetry.space_group_name_H-M   'P 1'
#
loop_
_entity.id
_entity.type
_entity.pdbx_description
1 polymer ?
#
loop_
_entity_poly.entity_id
_entity_poly.type
_entity_poly.pdbx_seq_one_letter_code
_entity_poly.pdbx_strand_id
1 'polypeptide(L)'
;MYKRQVELPDCIEKLNDDGIGIDLGIKDLAICSDGAKYKNINKSQKVKKLEKQKRRLQRSISRSYEKNKKGESYCKTNNVIKKEKLLLKRNHRLTNIRKNYLNQTTSEIVSRKPRFICIEDLNVSGMMKNRHLSKAVQNQGFFEFRKQLEHKCSDKGIQLIVTDRFYPSSKLCSCCGNIKKDLKLSDRIYKCDCGNVIDRDFQASINLKAYGERFAS
;
A
#
# COMPACT_ATOMS: atom_id res chain seq x y z
N MET A 1 -36.41 3.20 8.53
CA MET A 1 -35.04 3.22 7.97
C MET A 1 -35.15 2.94 6.48
N TYR A 2 -35.22 3.98 5.64
CA TYR A 2 -35.42 3.82 4.20
C TYR A 2 -34.08 3.42 3.54
N LYS A 3 -34.00 2.19 3.01
CA LYS A 3 -32.91 1.80 2.13
C LYS A 3 -33.11 2.55 0.81
N ARG A 4 -32.29 3.56 0.55
CA ARG A 4 -32.19 4.16 -0.79
C ARG A 4 -31.68 3.08 -1.72
N GLN A 5 -32.53 2.56 -2.59
CA GLN A 5 -32.08 1.82 -3.77
C GLN A 5 -31.43 2.83 -4.70
N VAL A 6 -30.11 2.74 -4.81
CA VAL A 6 -29.35 3.48 -5.84
C VAL A 6 -29.48 2.64 -7.10
N GLU A 7 -30.28 3.09 -8.05
CA GLU A 7 -30.25 2.55 -9.41
C GLU A 7 -28.84 2.79 -9.96
N LEU A 8 -28.13 1.71 -10.24
CA LEU A 8 -26.84 1.79 -10.92
C LEU A 8 -27.10 2.32 -12.33
N PRO A 9 -26.35 3.30 -12.83
CA PRO A 9 -26.51 3.79 -14.18
C PRO A 9 -26.23 2.65 -15.17
N ASP A 10 -27.13 2.43 -16.13
CA ASP A 10 -27.07 1.41 -17.19
C ASP A 10 -25.89 1.60 -18.18
N CYS A 11 -25.08 2.61 -18.00
CA CYS A 11 -23.85 2.82 -18.77
C CYS A 11 -22.69 2.06 -18.14
N ILE A 12 -22.49 0.82 -18.56
CA ILE A 12 -21.19 0.14 -18.39
C ILE A 12 -20.18 0.96 -19.19
N GLU A 13 -19.37 1.75 -18.48
CA GLU A 13 -18.29 2.51 -19.11
C GLU A 13 -17.38 1.51 -19.84
N LYS A 14 -17.14 1.73 -21.14
CA LYS A 14 -16.27 0.85 -21.93
C LYS A 14 -14.89 0.79 -21.32
N LEU A 15 -14.45 -0.41 -20.95
CA LEU A 15 -13.11 -0.67 -20.44
C LEU A 15 -12.10 -0.68 -21.59
N ASN A 16 -10.84 -0.42 -21.29
CA ASN A 16 -9.74 -0.60 -22.23
C ASN A 16 -9.48 -2.10 -22.42
N ASP A 17 -8.95 -2.49 -23.57
CA ASP A 17 -8.61 -3.89 -23.86
C ASP A 17 -7.39 -4.37 -23.06
N ASP A 18 -6.64 -3.44 -22.46
CA ASP A 18 -5.38 -3.71 -21.78
C ASP A 18 -5.56 -3.83 -20.26
N GLY A 19 -4.73 -4.67 -19.63
CA GLY A 19 -4.71 -4.85 -18.16
C GLY A 19 -3.54 -4.13 -17.51
N ILE A 20 -3.60 -3.98 -16.18
CA ILE A 20 -2.54 -3.36 -15.36
C ILE A 20 -2.06 -4.36 -14.31
N GLY A 21 -0.74 -4.65 -14.31
CA GLY A 21 -0.06 -5.34 -13.21
C GLY A 21 0.49 -4.33 -12.21
N ILE A 22 0.35 -4.59 -10.91
CA ILE A 22 0.76 -3.67 -9.84
C ILE A 22 1.64 -4.41 -8.84
N ASP A 23 2.90 -4.01 -8.75
CA ASP A 23 3.83 -4.42 -7.69
C ASP A 23 3.69 -3.48 -6.49
N LEU A 24 3.52 -4.05 -5.29
CA LEU A 24 3.35 -3.30 -4.04
C LEU A 24 4.61 -3.37 -3.19
N GLY A 25 5.12 -2.20 -2.80
CA GLY A 25 6.39 -2.13 -2.07
C GLY A 25 6.43 -1.17 -0.89
N ILE A 26 7.50 -1.28 -0.07
CA ILE A 26 7.79 -0.37 1.03
C ILE A 26 8.57 0.86 0.54
N LYS A 27 9.36 0.72 -0.51
CA LYS A 27 10.14 1.83 -1.09
C LYS A 27 9.23 2.81 -1.78
N ASP A 28 8.46 2.35 -2.72
CA ASP A 28 7.32 3.00 -3.35
C ASP A 28 6.05 2.23 -2.96
N LEU A 29 4.89 2.87 -3.00
CA LEU A 29 3.63 2.23 -2.62
C LEU A 29 3.20 1.21 -3.67
N ALA A 30 3.24 1.61 -4.93
CA ALA A 30 2.84 0.80 -6.06
C ALA A 30 3.62 1.19 -7.31
N ILE A 31 4.00 0.21 -8.11
CA ILE A 31 4.59 0.38 -9.44
C ILE A 31 3.70 -0.38 -10.41
N CYS A 32 3.19 0.33 -11.42
CA CYS A 32 2.30 -0.23 -12.40
C CYS A 32 3.04 -0.61 -13.69
N SER A 33 2.55 -1.59 -14.41
CA SER A 33 3.12 -2.07 -15.68
C SER A 33 3.05 -1.05 -16.83
N ASP A 34 2.22 -0.02 -16.69
CA ASP A 34 2.15 1.12 -17.61
C ASP A 34 3.22 2.21 -17.33
N GLY A 35 4.12 1.96 -16.37
CA GLY A 35 5.19 2.86 -15.98
C GLY A 35 4.82 3.84 -14.86
N ALA A 36 3.56 3.91 -14.43
CA ALA A 36 3.16 4.77 -13.33
C ALA A 36 3.76 4.30 -12.01
N LYS A 37 4.27 5.26 -11.23
CA LYS A 37 4.96 4.98 -9.97
C LYS A 37 4.41 5.87 -8.85
N TYR A 38 3.86 5.23 -7.82
CA TYR A 38 3.30 5.89 -6.65
C TYR A 38 4.27 5.84 -5.48
N LYS A 39 4.78 6.99 -5.10
CA LYS A 39 5.78 7.10 -4.02
C LYS A 39 5.18 6.77 -2.66
N ASN A 40 6.01 6.30 -1.73
CA ASN A 40 5.60 6.10 -0.35
C ASN A 40 5.36 7.44 0.37
N ILE A 41 4.09 7.76 0.67
CA ILE A 41 3.68 9.02 1.34
C ILE A 41 4.34 9.18 2.72
N ASN A 42 4.69 8.07 3.40
CA ASN A 42 5.33 8.09 4.70
C ASN A 42 6.75 8.67 4.65
N LYS A 43 7.37 8.71 3.47
CA LYS A 43 8.69 9.33 3.25
C LYS A 43 8.60 10.84 2.99
N SER A 44 7.40 11.40 2.81
CA SER A 44 7.20 12.83 2.59
C SER A 44 7.64 13.66 3.82
N GLN A 45 8.14 14.86 3.57
CA GLN A 45 8.56 15.78 4.65
C GLN A 45 7.41 16.08 5.61
N LYS A 46 6.19 16.24 5.08
CA LYS A 46 4.98 16.51 5.87
C LYS A 46 4.69 15.41 6.87
N VAL A 47 4.69 14.14 6.43
CA VAL A 47 4.45 12.99 7.31
C VAL A 47 5.58 12.80 8.31
N LYS A 48 6.84 12.91 7.88
CA LYS A 48 8.02 12.84 8.77
C LYS A 48 7.97 13.90 9.88
N LYS A 49 7.57 15.15 9.55
CA LYS A 49 7.41 16.23 10.52
C LYS A 49 6.32 15.92 11.55
N LEU A 50 5.16 15.42 11.09
CA LEU A 50 4.05 15.02 11.98
C LEU A 50 4.43 13.84 12.87
N GLU A 51 5.11 12.83 12.35
CA GLU A 51 5.60 11.68 13.14
C GLU A 51 6.64 12.12 14.20
N LYS A 52 7.52 13.08 13.88
CA LYS A 52 8.47 13.66 14.85
C LYS A 52 7.74 14.40 15.96
N GLN A 53 6.71 15.21 15.61
CA GLN A 53 5.88 15.91 16.59
C GLN A 53 5.10 14.96 17.48
N LYS A 54 4.48 13.89 16.91
CA LYS A 54 3.82 12.83 17.64
C LYS A 54 4.74 12.19 18.67
N ARG A 55 5.95 11.76 18.26
CA ARG A 55 6.93 11.13 19.18
C ARG A 55 7.36 12.05 20.30
N ARG A 56 7.59 13.34 20.01
CA ARG A 56 7.91 14.33 21.06
C ARG A 56 6.79 14.46 22.08
N LEU A 57 5.55 14.49 21.62
CA LEU A 57 4.37 14.59 22.46
C LEU A 57 4.18 13.32 23.31
N GLN A 58 4.34 12.13 22.74
CA GLN A 58 4.31 10.87 23.48
C GLN A 58 5.34 10.85 24.62
N ARG A 59 6.60 11.22 24.33
CA ARG A 59 7.66 11.31 25.35
C ARG A 59 7.33 12.33 26.44
N SER A 60 6.70 13.46 26.08
CA SER A 60 6.28 14.48 27.06
C SER A 60 5.16 13.96 27.96
N ILE A 61 4.21 13.20 27.42
CA ILE A 61 3.13 12.55 28.17
C ILE A 61 3.72 11.53 29.14
N SER A 62 4.56 10.60 28.67
CA SER A 62 5.20 9.59 29.52
C SER A 62 5.96 10.21 30.69
N ARG A 63 6.77 11.23 30.43
CA ARG A 63 7.49 11.97 31.49
C ARG A 63 6.54 12.66 32.48
N SER A 64 5.39 13.18 32.00
CA SER A 64 4.40 13.79 32.89
C SER A 64 3.72 12.73 33.78
N TYR A 65 3.48 11.55 33.27
CA TYR A 65 2.96 10.43 34.07
C TYR A 65 3.96 10.03 35.17
N GLU A 66 5.21 9.80 34.82
CA GLU A 66 6.25 9.44 35.79
C GLU A 66 6.39 10.47 36.93
N LYS A 67 6.36 11.77 36.58
CA LYS A 67 6.40 12.86 37.58
C LYS A 67 5.17 12.90 38.49
N ASN A 68 4.03 12.44 38.04
CA ASN A 68 2.76 12.46 38.76
C ASN A 68 2.39 11.09 39.36
N LYS A 69 3.37 10.18 39.45
CA LYS A 69 3.20 8.88 40.09
C LYS A 69 3.02 9.06 41.60
N LYS A 70 1.97 8.47 42.18
CA LYS A 70 1.72 8.39 43.63
C LYS A 70 1.57 6.92 44.00
N GLY A 71 2.60 6.36 44.66
CA GLY A 71 2.67 4.92 44.89
C GLY A 71 2.65 4.13 43.60
N GLU A 72 1.71 3.18 43.46
CA GLU A 72 1.55 2.38 42.24
C GLU A 72 0.62 3.02 41.19
N SER A 73 -0.07 4.11 41.51
CA SER A 73 -1.02 4.77 40.63
C SER A 73 -0.45 6.01 39.94
N TYR A 74 -0.99 6.30 38.75
CA TYR A 74 -0.65 7.51 37.97
C TYR A 74 -1.78 8.53 38.03
N CYS A 75 -1.46 9.77 38.41
CA CYS A 75 -2.45 10.84 38.46
C CYS A 75 -2.50 11.61 37.12
N LYS A 76 -3.70 11.75 36.56
CA LYS A 76 -3.91 12.56 35.34
C LYS A 76 -4.14 14.02 35.72
N THR A 77 -3.18 14.87 35.38
CA THR A 77 -3.35 16.32 35.47
C THR A 77 -4.06 16.87 34.23
N ASN A 78 -4.69 18.05 34.34
CA ASN A 78 -5.32 18.73 33.18
C ASN A 78 -4.35 18.94 32.01
N ASN A 79 -3.07 19.18 32.29
CA ASN A 79 -2.03 19.31 31.26
C ASN A 79 -1.76 17.99 30.51
N VAL A 80 -1.79 16.85 31.22
CA VAL A 80 -1.68 15.53 30.59
C VAL A 80 -2.87 15.28 29.69
N ILE A 81 -4.09 15.55 30.16
CA ILE A 81 -5.33 15.41 29.38
C ILE A 81 -5.28 16.25 28.09
N LYS A 82 -4.84 17.51 28.17
CA LYS A 82 -4.68 18.38 27.00
C LYS A 82 -3.66 17.80 25.98
N LYS A 83 -2.52 17.27 26.47
CA LYS A 83 -1.50 16.62 25.63
C LYS A 83 -2.03 15.34 24.97
N GLU A 84 -2.79 14.52 25.68
CA GLU A 84 -3.42 13.30 25.14
C GLU A 84 -4.41 13.64 24.03
N LYS A 85 -5.28 14.63 24.24
CA LYS A 85 -6.20 15.12 23.19
C LYS A 85 -5.44 15.61 21.94
N LEU A 86 -4.31 16.30 22.14
CA LEU A 86 -3.46 16.73 21.02
C LEU A 86 -2.81 15.53 20.32
N LEU A 87 -2.39 14.51 21.06
CA LEU A 87 -1.82 13.28 20.51
C LEU A 87 -2.85 12.55 19.63
N LEU A 88 -4.09 12.43 20.10
CA LEU A 88 -5.20 11.85 19.31
C LEU A 88 -5.41 12.64 18.01
N LYS A 89 -5.49 13.97 18.05
CA LYS A 89 -5.61 14.81 16.85
C LYS A 89 -4.46 14.56 15.85
N ARG A 90 -3.22 14.39 16.35
CA ARG A 90 -2.06 14.08 15.48
C ARG A 90 -2.15 12.69 14.86
N ASN A 91 -2.62 11.69 15.62
CA ASN A 91 -2.85 10.34 15.11
C ASN A 91 -3.91 10.34 14.01
N HIS A 92 -5.07 10.97 14.25
CA HIS A 92 -6.13 11.11 13.24
C HIS A 92 -5.62 11.78 11.95
N ARG A 93 -4.85 12.86 12.09
CA ARG A 93 -4.29 13.56 10.93
C ARG A 93 -3.36 12.66 10.11
N LEU A 94 -2.48 11.89 10.75
CA LEU A 94 -1.59 10.93 10.07
C LEU A 94 -2.39 9.84 9.35
N THR A 95 -3.39 9.27 10.03
CA THR A 95 -4.28 8.26 9.46
C THR A 95 -5.03 8.81 8.25
N ASN A 96 -5.59 10.01 8.36
CA ASN A 96 -6.33 10.62 7.26
C ASN A 96 -5.45 10.94 6.05
N ILE A 97 -4.21 11.40 6.25
CA ILE A 97 -3.26 11.63 5.16
C ILE A 97 -2.98 10.31 4.41
N ARG A 98 -2.76 9.21 5.13
CA ARG A 98 -2.49 7.89 4.54
C ARG A 98 -3.73 7.37 3.79
N LYS A 99 -4.90 7.39 4.43
CA LYS A 99 -6.15 6.93 3.81
C LYS A 99 -6.50 7.74 2.55
N ASN A 100 -6.37 9.06 2.62
CA ASN A 100 -6.62 9.92 1.47
C ASN A 100 -5.66 9.62 0.32
N TYR A 101 -4.38 9.42 0.62
CA TYR A 101 -3.39 9.06 -0.40
C TYR A 101 -3.71 7.72 -1.07
N LEU A 102 -4.03 6.68 -0.28
CA LEU A 102 -4.46 5.39 -0.81
C LEU A 102 -5.70 5.53 -1.69
N ASN A 103 -6.69 6.31 -1.23
CA ASN A 103 -7.92 6.54 -1.97
C ASN A 103 -7.67 7.25 -3.31
N GLN A 104 -6.81 8.28 -3.33
CA GLN A 104 -6.42 8.97 -4.56
C GLN A 104 -5.69 8.04 -5.53
N THR A 105 -4.69 7.29 -5.02
CA THR A 105 -3.92 6.34 -5.83
C THR A 105 -4.81 5.26 -6.45
N THR A 106 -5.66 4.63 -5.66
CA THR A 106 -6.57 3.58 -6.18
C THR A 106 -7.62 4.15 -7.13
N SER A 107 -8.13 5.37 -6.90
CA SER A 107 -9.03 6.05 -7.85
C SER A 107 -8.33 6.36 -9.16
N GLU A 108 -7.11 6.85 -9.13
CA GLU A 108 -6.32 7.15 -10.33
C GLU A 108 -6.05 5.90 -11.16
N ILE A 109 -5.69 4.78 -10.52
CA ILE A 109 -5.46 3.50 -11.21
C ILE A 109 -6.76 3.02 -11.89
N VAL A 110 -7.87 3.00 -11.16
CA VAL A 110 -9.17 2.55 -11.67
C VAL A 110 -9.74 3.48 -12.75
N SER A 111 -9.44 4.80 -12.67
CA SER A 111 -9.90 5.78 -13.67
C SER A 111 -9.33 5.55 -15.08
N ARG A 112 -8.26 4.76 -15.21
CA ARG A 112 -7.69 4.34 -16.51
C ARG A 112 -8.55 3.29 -17.20
N LYS A 113 -9.56 2.74 -16.49
CA LYS A 113 -10.52 1.74 -17.00
C LYS A 113 -9.85 0.51 -17.64
N PRO A 114 -8.84 -0.10 -16.98
CA PRO A 114 -8.23 -1.31 -17.52
C PRO A 114 -9.24 -2.45 -17.51
N ARG A 115 -9.12 -3.43 -18.43
CA ARG A 115 -9.92 -4.65 -18.44
C ARG A 115 -9.77 -5.43 -17.12
N PHE A 116 -8.56 -5.53 -16.62
CA PHE A 116 -8.25 -6.15 -15.34
C PHE A 116 -7.10 -5.43 -14.62
N ILE A 117 -7.06 -5.62 -13.30
CA ILE A 117 -5.93 -5.23 -12.45
C ILE A 117 -5.41 -6.50 -11.78
N CYS A 118 -4.10 -6.74 -11.89
CA CYS A 118 -3.44 -7.89 -11.26
C CYS A 118 -2.48 -7.41 -10.16
N ILE A 119 -2.63 -7.96 -8.94
CA ILE A 119 -1.82 -7.62 -7.77
C ILE A 119 -1.25 -8.88 -7.11
N GLU A 120 -0.16 -8.73 -6.33
CA GLU A 120 0.40 -9.82 -5.53
C GLU A 120 -0.45 -10.14 -4.30
N ASP A 121 -0.50 -11.44 -3.91
CA ASP A 121 -1.00 -11.86 -2.58
C ASP A 121 0.09 -11.67 -1.52
N LEU A 122 0.24 -10.45 -1.03
CA LEU A 122 1.22 -10.12 0.01
C LEU A 122 0.85 -10.76 1.35
N ASN A 123 1.76 -11.56 1.92
CA ASN A 123 1.61 -12.05 3.28
C ASN A 123 1.88 -10.94 4.31
N VAL A 124 0.95 -10.01 4.43
CA VAL A 124 1.06 -8.85 5.34
C VAL A 124 1.23 -9.30 6.79
N SER A 125 0.53 -10.32 7.24
CA SER A 125 0.64 -10.85 8.61
C SER A 125 2.04 -11.43 8.90
N GLY A 126 2.63 -12.14 7.95
CA GLY A 126 4.01 -12.62 8.03
C GLY A 126 5.03 -11.48 8.05
N MET A 127 4.84 -10.47 7.20
CA MET A 127 5.71 -9.27 7.17
C MET A 127 5.64 -8.47 8.48
N MET A 128 4.48 -8.43 9.15
CA MET A 128 4.29 -7.75 10.44
C MET A 128 5.05 -8.41 11.59
N LYS A 129 5.37 -9.69 11.51
CA LYS A 129 6.21 -10.40 12.52
C LYS A 129 7.66 -9.92 12.53
N ASN A 130 8.14 -9.36 11.42
CA ASN A 130 9.49 -8.80 11.34
C ASN A 130 9.55 -7.44 12.03
N ARG A 131 10.25 -7.34 13.19
CA ARG A 131 10.41 -6.12 14.02
C ARG A 131 10.91 -4.91 13.21
N HIS A 132 11.77 -5.10 12.22
CA HIS A 132 12.35 -4.02 11.43
C HIS A 132 11.39 -3.49 10.36
N LEU A 133 10.48 -4.33 9.87
CA LEU A 133 9.56 -4.00 8.78
C LEU A 133 8.13 -3.68 9.25
N SER A 134 7.70 -4.22 10.39
CA SER A 134 6.32 -4.16 10.87
C SER A 134 5.72 -2.75 10.84
N LYS A 135 6.47 -1.76 11.33
CA LYS A 135 6.02 -0.36 11.32
C LYS A 135 5.88 0.22 9.90
N ALA A 136 6.80 -0.14 9.00
CA ALA A 136 6.75 0.32 7.61
C ALA A 136 5.57 -0.32 6.87
N VAL A 137 5.37 -1.62 7.05
CA VAL A 137 4.25 -2.39 6.49
C VAL A 137 2.91 -1.85 6.98
N GLN A 138 2.76 -1.67 8.31
CA GLN A 138 1.56 -1.10 8.91
C GLN A 138 1.23 0.30 8.38
N ASN A 139 2.25 1.16 8.24
CA ASN A 139 2.07 2.51 7.75
C ASN A 139 1.76 2.59 6.26
N GLN A 140 2.14 1.57 5.48
CA GLN A 140 1.89 1.49 4.04
C GLN A 140 0.43 1.16 3.74
N GLY A 141 -0.21 0.32 4.58
CA GLY A 141 -1.64 0.03 4.48
C GLY A 141 -2.00 -0.86 3.29
N PHE A 142 -1.19 -1.88 2.99
CA PHE A 142 -1.43 -2.80 1.86
C PHE A 142 -2.81 -3.45 1.87
N PHE A 143 -3.30 -3.86 3.04
CA PHE A 143 -4.65 -4.42 3.18
C PHE A 143 -5.73 -3.41 2.77
N GLU A 144 -5.60 -2.17 3.24
CA GLU A 144 -6.55 -1.09 2.89
C GLU A 144 -6.49 -0.75 1.40
N PHE A 145 -5.28 -0.75 0.81
CA PHE A 145 -5.09 -0.54 -0.63
C PHE A 145 -5.82 -1.60 -1.45
N ARG A 146 -5.62 -2.89 -1.12
CA ARG A 146 -6.31 -4.00 -1.78
C ARG A 146 -7.82 -3.89 -1.63
N LYS A 147 -8.33 -3.66 -0.41
CA LYS A 147 -9.75 -3.51 -0.15
C LYS A 147 -10.39 -2.36 -0.95
N GLN A 148 -9.69 -1.24 -1.09
CA GLN A 148 -10.19 -0.13 -1.91
C GLN A 148 -10.18 -0.46 -3.40
N LEU A 149 -9.19 -1.20 -3.89
CA LEU A 149 -9.20 -1.70 -5.26
C LEU A 149 -10.36 -2.66 -5.49
N GLU A 150 -10.59 -3.62 -4.59
CA GLU A 150 -11.70 -4.57 -4.67
C GLU A 150 -13.05 -3.84 -4.85
N HIS A 151 -13.32 -2.84 -4.00
CA HIS A 151 -14.54 -2.03 -4.11
C HIS A 151 -14.63 -1.28 -5.43
N LYS A 152 -13.60 -0.51 -5.76
CA LYS A 152 -13.64 0.36 -6.95
C LYS A 152 -13.64 -0.41 -8.26
N CYS A 153 -12.96 -1.55 -8.30
CA CYS A 153 -12.99 -2.44 -9.45
C CYS A 153 -14.39 -3.04 -9.64
N SER A 154 -14.99 -3.52 -8.53
CA SER A 154 -16.38 -4.00 -8.56
C SER A 154 -17.37 -2.96 -9.06
N ASP A 155 -17.26 -1.71 -8.60
CA ASP A 155 -18.13 -0.58 -9.01
C ASP A 155 -17.98 -0.22 -10.49
N LYS A 156 -16.84 -0.55 -11.12
CA LYS A 156 -16.53 -0.20 -12.52
C LYS A 156 -16.52 -1.41 -13.45
N GLY A 157 -16.85 -2.59 -12.98
CA GLY A 157 -16.80 -3.83 -13.76
C GLY A 157 -15.38 -4.27 -14.14
N ILE A 158 -14.35 -3.78 -13.45
CA ILE A 158 -12.95 -4.15 -13.68
C ILE A 158 -12.65 -5.45 -12.92
N GLN A 159 -12.06 -6.43 -13.58
CA GLN A 159 -11.68 -7.68 -12.93
C GLN A 159 -10.42 -7.47 -12.06
N LEU A 160 -10.51 -7.72 -10.76
CA LEU A 160 -9.34 -7.74 -9.87
C LEU A 160 -8.81 -9.16 -9.73
N ILE A 161 -7.59 -9.39 -10.18
CA ILE A 161 -6.90 -10.68 -10.13
C ILE A 161 -5.82 -10.61 -9.05
N VAL A 162 -5.80 -11.59 -8.15
CA VAL A 162 -4.76 -11.72 -7.14
C VAL A 162 -3.91 -12.93 -7.52
N THR A 163 -2.60 -12.74 -7.67
CA THR A 163 -1.70 -13.84 -8.05
C THR A 163 -1.58 -14.88 -6.95
N ASP A 164 -1.12 -16.08 -7.32
CA ASP A 164 -0.65 -17.04 -6.33
C ASP A 164 0.47 -16.44 -5.49
N ARG A 165 0.46 -16.75 -4.18
CA ARG A 165 1.42 -16.23 -3.20
C ARG A 165 2.88 -16.52 -3.53
N PHE A 166 3.13 -17.61 -4.20
CA PHE A 166 4.48 -18.08 -4.55
C PHE A 166 4.88 -17.74 -5.98
N TYR A 167 4.04 -16.99 -6.70
CA TYR A 167 4.38 -16.55 -8.04
C TYR A 167 5.64 -15.68 -8.02
N PRO A 168 6.71 -16.05 -8.75
CA PRO A 168 8.01 -15.37 -8.67
C PRO A 168 8.06 -14.10 -9.51
N SER A 169 7.12 -13.17 -9.31
CA SER A 169 6.94 -11.95 -10.11
C SER A 169 8.25 -11.18 -10.33
N SER A 170 9.06 -11.00 -9.27
CA SER A 170 10.31 -10.24 -9.31
C SER A 170 11.52 -11.05 -9.81
N LYS A 171 11.42 -12.39 -9.91
CA LYS A 171 12.50 -13.29 -10.32
C LYS A 171 12.37 -13.78 -11.78
N LEU A 172 11.18 -13.66 -12.35
CA LEU A 172 10.87 -14.10 -13.71
C LEU A 172 11.34 -13.04 -14.72
N CYS A 173 11.99 -13.44 -15.78
CA CYS A 173 12.34 -12.56 -16.89
C CYS A 173 11.11 -12.31 -17.77
N SER A 174 10.73 -11.04 -17.95
CA SER A 174 9.60 -10.68 -18.82
C SER A 174 9.84 -10.93 -20.31
N CYS A 175 11.13 -11.09 -20.73
CA CYS A 175 11.46 -11.37 -22.12
C CYS A 175 11.51 -12.86 -22.45
N CYS A 176 12.27 -13.64 -21.68
CA CYS A 176 12.54 -15.05 -22.01
C CYS A 176 11.90 -16.07 -21.06
N GLY A 177 11.23 -15.63 -20.00
CA GLY A 177 10.59 -16.50 -19.02
C GLY A 177 11.56 -17.23 -18.06
N ASN A 178 12.87 -16.96 -18.12
CA ASN A 178 13.84 -17.59 -17.24
C ASN A 178 13.71 -17.07 -15.80
N ILE A 179 13.81 -17.99 -14.81
CA ILE A 179 13.71 -17.64 -13.39
C ILE A 179 15.11 -17.52 -12.79
N LYS A 180 15.48 -16.31 -12.37
CA LYS A 180 16.74 -16.05 -11.69
C LYS A 180 16.64 -16.41 -10.20
N LYS A 181 17.23 -17.54 -9.80
CA LYS A 181 17.20 -18.04 -8.42
C LYS A 181 18.03 -17.18 -7.47
N ASP A 182 19.16 -16.65 -7.92
CA ASP A 182 20.16 -15.93 -7.11
C ASP A 182 19.86 -14.45 -6.87
N LEU A 183 18.69 -13.96 -7.29
CA LEU A 183 18.30 -12.58 -7.12
C LEU A 183 18.11 -12.23 -5.63
N LYS A 184 18.96 -11.35 -5.11
CA LYS A 184 18.92 -10.89 -3.72
C LYS A 184 17.86 -9.78 -3.54
N LEU A 185 17.32 -9.64 -2.33
CA LEU A 185 16.38 -8.56 -2.01
C LEU A 185 17.00 -7.15 -2.13
N SER A 186 18.32 -7.04 -2.01
CA SER A 186 19.07 -5.80 -2.21
C SER A 186 19.16 -5.36 -3.65
N ASP A 187 19.06 -6.30 -4.60
CA ASP A 187 19.24 -6.02 -6.01
C ASP A 187 18.05 -5.23 -6.55
N ARG A 188 18.32 -4.07 -7.13
CA ARG A 188 17.30 -3.17 -7.68
C ARG A 188 17.15 -3.28 -9.17
N ILE A 189 18.20 -3.74 -9.84
CA ILE A 189 18.21 -3.95 -11.28
C ILE A 189 18.20 -5.45 -11.54
N TYR A 190 17.21 -5.88 -12.30
CA TYR A 190 17.16 -7.23 -12.81
C TYR A 190 18.01 -7.31 -14.08
N LYS A 191 18.91 -8.30 -14.15
CA LYS A 191 19.74 -8.59 -15.34
C LYS A 191 19.57 -10.06 -15.69
N CYS A 192 19.24 -10.34 -16.94
CA CYS A 192 19.07 -11.69 -17.47
C CYS A 192 20.13 -11.99 -18.54
N ASP A 193 20.48 -13.25 -18.68
CA ASP A 193 21.43 -13.72 -19.72
C ASP A 193 20.91 -13.49 -21.14
N CYS A 194 19.58 -13.32 -21.31
CA CYS A 194 18.99 -12.92 -22.60
C CYS A 194 19.22 -11.45 -22.97
N GLY A 195 19.96 -10.67 -22.15
CA GLY A 195 20.24 -9.26 -22.37
C GLY A 195 19.22 -8.31 -21.73
N ASN A 196 18.14 -8.80 -21.12
CA ASN A 196 17.17 -7.93 -20.45
C ASN A 196 17.77 -7.29 -19.20
N VAL A 197 17.75 -5.95 -19.14
CA VAL A 197 18.22 -5.15 -17.99
C VAL A 197 17.13 -4.14 -17.64
N ILE A 198 16.50 -4.30 -16.48
CA ILE A 198 15.31 -3.54 -16.10
C ILE A 198 15.27 -3.31 -14.58
N ASP A 199 14.54 -2.28 -14.10
CA ASP A 199 14.22 -2.13 -12.67
C ASP A 199 13.41 -3.35 -12.19
N ARG A 200 13.82 -3.97 -11.09
CA ARG A 200 13.23 -5.22 -10.59
C ARG A 200 11.75 -5.07 -10.24
N ASP A 201 11.39 -3.95 -9.60
CA ASP A 201 10.02 -3.73 -9.14
C ASP A 201 9.11 -3.41 -10.35
N PHE A 202 9.65 -2.76 -11.40
CA PHE A 202 8.94 -2.58 -12.67
C PHE A 202 8.81 -3.90 -13.44
N GLN A 203 9.85 -4.73 -13.48
CA GLN A 203 9.78 -6.10 -14.03
C GLN A 203 8.66 -6.91 -13.36
N ALA A 204 8.56 -6.85 -12.03
CA ALA A 204 7.51 -7.53 -11.29
C ALA A 204 6.12 -7.09 -11.76
N SER A 205 5.89 -5.79 -11.96
CA SER A 205 4.61 -5.29 -12.45
C SER A 205 4.26 -5.78 -13.87
N ILE A 206 5.23 -5.90 -14.77
CA ILE A 206 5.04 -6.48 -16.11
C ILE A 206 4.65 -7.96 -16.00
N ASN A 207 5.34 -8.72 -15.15
CA ASN A 207 5.04 -10.14 -14.96
C ASN A 207 3.66 -10.36 -14.31
N LEU A 208 3.24 -9.45 -13.42
CA LEU A 208 1.90 -9.48 -12.85
C LEU A 208 0.83 -9.19 -13.90
N LYS A 209 1.08 -8.25 -14.84
CA LYS A 209 0.19 -8.04 -15.99
C LYS A 209 0.09 -9.30 -16.83
N ALA A 210 1.21 -9.89 -17.24
CA ALA A 210 1.24 -11.12 -18.03
C ALA A 210 0.58 -12.32 -17.32
N TYR A 211 0.68 -12.39 -15.99
CA TYR A 211 -0.08 -13.36 -15.20
C TYR A 211 -1.59 -13.08 -15.32
N GLY A 212 -2.01 -11.84 -15.12
CA GLY A 212 -3.41 -11.45 -15.21
C GLY A 212 -4.04 -11.76 -16.57
N GLU A 213 -3.31 -11.59 -17.68
CA GLU A 213 -3.75 -11.89 -19.03
C GLU A 213 -4.18 -13.35 -19.24
N ARG A 214 -3.60 -14.29 -18.45
CA ARG A 214 -3.96 -15.73 -18.52
C ARG A 214 -5.28 -16.05 -17.83
N PHE A 215 -5.74 -15.19 -16.91
CA PHE A 215 -6.92 -15.41 -16.08
C PHE A 215 -8.02 -14.36 -16.30
N ALA A 216 -7.75 -13.34 -17.10
CA ALA A 216 -8.74 -12.36 -17.47
C ALA A 216 -9.72 -12.96 -18.49
N SER A 217 -11.00 -12.96 -18.13
CA SER A 217 -12.13 -13.40 -18.96
C SER A 217 -12.59 -12.27 -19.88
#